data_03b0e3db19fd1af0ff9b7d346c916178
#
_entry.id   03b0e3db19fd1af0ff9b7d346c916178
#
_cell.length_a   1.000
_cell.length_b   1.000
_cell.length_c   1.000
_cell.angle_alpha   90.00
_cell.angle_beta   90.00
_cell.angle_gamma   90.00
#
_symmetry.space_group_name_H-M   'P 1'
#
loop_
_entity.id
_entity.type
_entity.pdbx_description
1 polymer ?
#
loop_
_entity_poly.entity_id
_entity_poly.type
_entity_poly.pdbx_seq_one_letter_code
_entity_poly.pdbx_strand_id
1 'polypeptide(L)'
;MIPPTPQTTSQSSSIFDSVSFVVPAYNEQLYLHDTLQQLKKIAENVLTDFEILVVNDASTDSTRQIAVENGARVIDVELRNIGAVRNAGAKEARFDWIVFVDADTIVPEKTLVGSLKALSQGAVGGGAFVSLDGIQPIGWFKMGLFYAVSLIWQTFGRWAAGCYMFCRKDAFEFFGGFDEQYFAAEELMFSVELKRLGKFQLVRYPVVTSSRKFYNYSAGQLLRFVTLPLTMTLKNGPFRSRFGLELLYEDDR
;
A
#
# COMPACT_ATOMS: atom_id res chain seq x y z
N MET A 1 -9.01 46.91 -35.31
CA MET A 1 -8.25 45.71 -34.96
C MET A 1 -8.35 45.53 -33.48
N ILE A 2 -9.07 44.49 -33.05
CA ILE A 2 -9.21 44.13 -31.65
C ILE A 2 -7.99 43.24 -31.32
N PRO A 3 -7.21 43.51 -30.24
CA PRO A 3 -6.09 42.67 -29.87
C PRO A 3 -6.60 41.30 -29.40
N PRO A 4 -5.87 40.19 -29.69
CA PRO A 4 -6.28 38.87 -29.26
C PRO A 4 -6.22 38.77 -27.74
N THR A 5 -7.27 38.19 -27.16
CA THR A 5 -7.39 37.85 -25.76
C THR A 5 -6.24 36.88 -25.38
N PRO A 6 -5.52 37.10 -24.28
CA PRO A 6 -4.50 36.17 -23.83
C PRO A 6 -5.15 34.85 -23.49
N GLN A 7 -4.68 33.77 -24.12
CA GLN A 7 -5.03 32.40 -23.75
C GLN A 7 -4.47 32.15 -22.36
N THR A 8 -5.34 32.03 -21.38
CA THR A 8 -5.03 31.56 -20.05
C THR A 8 -4.68 30.07 -20.17
N THR A 9 -3.41 29.74 -20.24
CA THR A 9 -2.93 28.39 -19.93
C THR A 9 -3.35 28.09 -18.52
N SER A 10 -4.30 27.18 -18.36
CA SER A 10 -4.65 26.60 -17.06
C SER A 10 -3.44 25.81 -16.55
N GLN A 11 -2.54 26.45 -15.82
CA GLN A 11 -1.66 25.75 -14.91
C GLN A 11 -2.58 25.09 -13.88
N SER A 12 -2.67 23.75 -13.90
CA SER A 12 -3.25 23.01 -12.80
C SER A 12 -2.37 23.32 -11.58
N SER A 13 -2.89 24.14 -10.68
CA SER A 13 -2.22 24.39 -9.41
C SER A 13 -2.20 23.07 -8.65
N SER A 14 -1.02 22.45 -8.54
CA SER A 14 -0.78 21.32 -7.68
C SER A 14 -1.31 21.66 -6.28
N ILE A 15 -2.05 20.72 -5.68
CA ILE A 15 -2.76 20.96 -4.42
C ILE A 15 -1.84 20.68 -3.24
N PHE A 16 -0.81 19.83 -3.43
CA PHE A 16 0.10 19.37 -2.39
C PHE A 16 1.56 19.39 -2.87
N ASP A 17 2.50 19.39 -1.91
CA ASP A 17 3.93 19.54 -2.20
C ASP A 17 4.52 18.29 -2.87
N SER A 18 5.00 17.33 -2.09
CA SER A 18 5.83 16.26 -2.60
C SER A 18 5.58 14.93 -1.89
N VAL A 19 5.71 13.81 -2.62
CA VAL A 19 5.49 12.45 -2.10
C VAL A 19 6.50 11.47 -2.68
N SER A 20 7.01 10.56 -1.84
CA SER A 20 7.70 9.34 -2.27
C SER A 20 6.72 8.17 -2.23
N PHE A 21 6.42 7.60 -3.42
CA PHE A 21 5.69 6.32 -3.50
C PHE A 21 6.69 5.18 -3.38
N VAL A 22 6.41 4.20 -2.53
CA VAL A 22 7.20 2.99 -2.35
C VAL A 22 6.37 1.80 -2.79
N VAL A 23 6.82 1.11 -3.83
CA VAL A 23 6.14 -0.03 -4.46
C VAL A 23 7.00 -1.28 -4.29
N PRO A 24 6.72 -2.14 -3.30
CA PRO A 24 7.38 -3.44 -3.20
C PRO A 24 6.95 -4.34 -4.35
N ALA A 25 7.88 -5.03 -4.99
CA ALA A 25 7.59 -5.87 -6.16
C ALA A 25 8.42 -7.15 -6.15
N TYR A 26 7.74 -8.29 -6.34
CA TYR A 26 8.34 -9.60 -6.60
C TYR A 26 7.51 -10.36 -7.62
N ASN A 27 8.05 -10.58 -8.84
CA ASN A 27 7.37 -11.26 -9.94
C ASN A 27 5.99 -10.66 -10.28
N GLU A 28 5.96 -9.33 -10.48
CA GLU A 28 4.74 -8.54 -10.70
C GLU A 28 4.60 -8.05 -12.16
N GLN A 29 5.22 -8.73 -13.12
CA GLN A 29 5.21 -8.31 -14.54
C GLN A 29 3.82 -8.11 -15.14
N LEU A 30 2.78 -8.76 -14.59
CA LEU A 30 1.42 -8.67 -15.13
C LEU A 30 0.66 -7.41 -14.67
N TYR A 31 1.05 -6.81 -13.53
CA TYR A 31 0.26 -5.75 -12.88
C TYR A 31 1.03 -4.45 -12.74
N LEU A 32 2.36 -4.52 -12.57
CA LEU A 32 3.19 -3.37 -12.23
C LEU A 32 3.07 -2.23 -13.23
N HIS A 33 2.97 -2.52 -14.53
CA HIS A 33 2.83 -1.48 -15.56
C HIS A 33 1.62 -0.58 -15.29
N ASP A 34 0.45 -1.18 -15.12
CA ASP A 34 -0.81 -0.44 -14.93
C ASP A 34 -0.81 0.34 -13.62
N THR A 35 -0.26 -0.26 -12.55
CA THR A 35 -0.09 0.41 -11.25
C THR A 35 0.78 1.65 -11.38
N LEU A 36 1.96 1.54 -12.03
CA LEU A 36 2.88 2.66 -12.18
C LEU A 36 2.32 3.78 -13.07
N GLN A 37 1.69 3.43 -14.19
CA GLN A 37 1.06 4.39 -15.08
C GLN A 37 -0.05 5.17 -14.37
N GLN A 38 -0.87 4.47 -13.61
CA GLN A 38 -1.96 5.09 -12.88
C GLN A 38 -1.45 5.98 -11.73
N LEU A 39 -0.46 5.53 -10.95
CA LEU A 39 0.18 6.33 -9.91
C LEU A 39 0.79 7.62 -10.49
N LYS A 40 1.54 7.50 -11.58
CA LYS A 40 2.14 8.65 -12.26
C LYS A 40 1.08 9.66 -12.69
N LYS A 41 0.02 9.19 -13.35
CA LYS A 41 -1.08 10.04 -13.82
C LYS A 41 -1.76 10.82 -12.70
N ILE A 42 -2.08 10.18 -11.57
CA ILE A 42 -2.73 10.87 -10.45
C ILE A 42 -1.77 11.79 -9.71
N ALA A 43 -0.48 11.42 -9.61
CA ALA A 43 0.54 12.24 -8.97
C ALA A 43 0.74 13.54 -9.75
N GLU A 44 0.87 13.48 -11.08
CA GLU A 44 0.99 14.65 -11.96
C GLU A 44 -0.20 15.63 -11.83
N ASN A 45 -1.39 15.12 -11.48
CA ASN A 45 -2.58 15.97 -11.29
C ASN A 45 -2.61 16.73 -9.97
N VAL A 46 -2.02 16.17 -8.89
CA VAL A 46 -2.27 16.66 -7.53
C VAL A 46 -1.01 17.09 -6.78
N LEU A 47 0.18 16.71 -7.24
CA LEU A 47 1.46 16.98 -6.57
C LEU A 47 2.32 17.96 -7.34
N THR A 48 3.14 18.76 -6.64
CA THR A 48 4.16 19.61 -7.23
C THR A 48 5.36 18.77 -7.69
N ASP A 49 5.75 17.78 -6.89
CA ASP A 49 6.85 16.87 -7.19
C ASP A 49 6.55 15.46 -6.62
N PHE A 50 7.12 14.44 -7.19
CA PHE A 50 7.01 13.07 -6.69
C PHE A 50 8.13 12.18 -7.20
N GLU A 51 8.34 11.08 -6.51
CA GLU A 51 9.13 9.96 -7.01
C GLU A 51 8.35 8.65 -6.83
N ILE A 52 8.64 7.69 -7.68
CA ILE A 52 8.16 6.32 -7.53
C ILE A 52 9.38 5.42 -7.37
N LEU A 53 9.46 4.75 -6.24
CA LEU A 53 10.49 3.79 -5.86
C LEU A 53 9.92 2.39 -6.00
N VAL A 54 10.39 1.62 -6.96
CA VAL A 54 10.07 0.19 -7.04
C VAL A 54 11.18 -0.59 -6.34
N VAL A 55 10.83 -1.27 -5.28
CA VAL A 55 11.76 -2.15 -4.55
C VAL A 55 11.61 -3.56 -5.09
N ASN A 56 12.54 -3.94 -5.97
CA ASN A 56 12.56 -5.23 -6.65
C ASN A 56 13.23 -6.29 -5.76
N ASP A 57 12.44 -7.19 -5.17
CA ASP A 57 12.93 -8.23 -4.26
C ASP A 57 13.35 -9.50 -5.01
N ALA A 58 14.46 -9.39 -5.80
CA ALA A 58 15.02 -10.48 -6.59
C ALA A 58 14.01 -11.14 -7.54
N SER A 59 13.20 -10.35 -8.27
CA SER A 59 12.30 -10.86 -9.30
C SER A 59 13.07 -11.58 -10.42
N THR A 60 12.48 -12.66 -10.92
CA THR A 60 13.04 -13.49 -12.00
C THR A 60 12.34 -13.27 -13.35
N ASP A 61 11.27 -12.48 -13.36
CA ASP A 61 10.48 -12.10 -14.52
C ASP A 61 10.84 -10.68 -15.03
N SER A 62 9.99 -10.08 -15.86
CA SER A 62 10.20 -8.74 -16.43
C SER A 62 9.90 -7.59 -15.46
N THR A 63 9.63 -7.84 -14.17
CA THR A 63 9.24 -6.80 -13.18
C THR A 63 10.22 -5.63 -13.16
N ARG A 64 11.52 -5.92 -13.03
CA ARG A 64 12.57 -4.89 -12.99
C ARG A 64 12.59 -4.04 -14.25
N GLN A 65 12.52 -4.68 -15.42
CA GLN A 65 12.51 -3.99 -16.71
C GLN A 65 11.31 -3.05 -16.83
N ILE A 66 10.11 -3.53 -16.48
CA ILE A 66 8.87 -2.76 -16.50
C ILE A 66 8.99 -1.53 -15.60
N ALA A 67 9.56 -1.66 -14.40
CA ALA A 67 9.77 -0.54 -13.49
C ALA A 67 10.63 0.57 -14.12
N VAL A 68 11.77 0.19 -14.74
CA VAL A 68 12.68 1.13 -15.40
C VAL A 68 11.99 1.81 -16.60
N GLU A 69 11.30 1.06 -17.45
CA GLU A 69 10.59 1.57 -18.63
C GLU A 69 9.47 2.57 -18.27
N ASN A 70 8.87 2.42 -17.08
CA ASN A 70 7.89 3.37 -16.56
C ASN A 70 8.50 4.57 -15.82
N GLY A 71 9.83 4.67 -15.78
CA GLY A 71 10.55 5.80 -15.18
C GLY A 71 10.62 5.76 -13.66
N ALA A 72 10.36 4.61 -13.03
CA ALA A 72 10.54 4.43 -11.60
C ALA A 72 12.03 4.29 -11.24
N ARG A 73 12.40 4.78 -10.05
CA ARG A 73 13.71 4.49 -9.45
C ARG A 73 13.67 3.09 -8.84
N VAL A 74 14.48 2.19 -9.36
CA VAL A 74 14.53 0.79 -8.92
C VAL A 74 15.57 0.60 -7.82
N ILE A 75 15.19 -0.10 -6.76
CA ILE A 75 16.05 -0.54 -5.68
C ILE A 75 16.04 -2.07 -5.71
N ASP A 76 17.16 -2.68 -6.08
CA ASP A 76 17.29 -4.14 -6.11
C ASP A 76 17.69 -4.67 -4.74
N VAL A 77 16.93 -5.62 -4.20
CA VAL A 77 17.17 -6.29 -2.91
C VAL A 77 16.91 -7.78 -3.00
N GLU A 78 17.32 -8.54 -1.99
CA GLU A 78 16.96 -9.94 -1.80
C GLU A 78 16.67 -10.16 -0.30
N LEU A 79 15.45 -9.82 0.12
CA LEU A 79 15.06 -9.79 1.54
C LEU A 79 14.00 -10.84 1.87
N ARG A 80 13.14 -11.15 0.90
CA ARG A 80 12.05 -12.14 1.04
C ARG A 80 11.18 -11.91 2.29
N ASN A 81 10.99 -10.64 2.62
CA ASN A 81 10.16 -10.17 3.70
C ASN A 81 9.56 -8.83 3.29
N ILE A 82 8.24 -8.75 3.20
CA ILE A 82 7.54 -7.58 2.67
C ILE A 82 7.78 -6.31 3.52
N GLY A 83 7.86 -6.47 4.85
CA GLY A 83 8.18 -5.36 5.75
C GLY A 83 9.59 -4.82 5.49
N ALA A 84 10.60 -5.71 5.34
CA ALA A 84 11.96 -5.33 5.02
C ALA A 84 12.08 -4.67 3.64
N VAL A 85 11.32 -5.16 2.64
CA VAL A 85 11.26 -4.57 1.30
C VAL A 85 10.69 -3.15 1.36
N ARG A 86 9.57 -2.94 2.09
CA ARG A 86 9.02 -1.59 2.31
C ARG A 86 9.99 -0.69 3.05
N ASN A 87 10.70 -1.21 4.06
CA ASN A 87 11.73 -0.49 4.81
C ASN A 87 12.86 -0.02 3.90
N ALA A 88 13.34 -0.89 3.01
CA ALA A 88 14.39 -0.55 2.06
C ALA A 88 13.98 0.63 1.17
N GLY A 89 12.75 0.62 0.66
CA GLY A 89 12.23 1.74 -0.14
C GLY A 89 12.05 3.03 0.66
N ALA A 90 11.50 2.94 1.86
CA ALA A 90 11.28 4.11 2.70
C ALA A 90 12.58 4.81 3.15
N LYS A 91 13.65 4.05 3.38
CA LYS A 91 14.98 4.60 3.68
C LYS A 91 15.53 5.45 2.53
N GLU A 92 15.22 5.08 1.30
CA GLU A 92 15.65 5.77 0.09
C GLU A 92 14.70 6.91 -0.33
N ALA A 93 13.54 7.07 0.34
CA ALA A 93 12.57 8.09 0.06
C ALA A 93 13.15 9.50 0.28
N ARG A 94 12.96 10.41 -0.70
CA ARG A 94 13.47 11.77 -0.65
C ARG A 94 12.55 12.74 0.05
N PHE A 95 11.23 12.47 0.03
CA PHE A 95 10.22 13.39 0.53
C PHE A 95 9.69 13.01 1.91
N ASP A 96 9.16 13.99 2.62
CA ASP A 96 8.66 13.85 4.00
C ASP A 96 7.37 13.04 4.12
N TRP A 97 6.66 12.84 3.02
CA TRP A 97 5.46 12.01 2.96
C TRP A 97 5.73 10.76 2.13
N ILE A 98 5.47 9.61 2.74
CA ILE A 98 5.67 8.30 2.12
C ILE A 98 4.30 7.65 1.91
N VAL A 99 4.08 7.12 0.71
CA VAL A 99 2.90 6.33 0.36
C VAL A 99 3.36 4.96 -0.13
N PHE A 100 3.03 3.92 0.61
CA PHE A 100 3.26 2.52 0.23
C PHE A 100 2.08 2.04 -0.60
N VAL A 101 2.37 1.42 -1.74
CA VAL A 101 1.36 0.87 -2.67
C VAL A 101 1.84 -0.47 -3.18
N ASP A 102 1.05 -1.53 -3.04
CA ASP A 102 1.42 -2.83 -3.61
C ASP A 102 1.39 -2.78 -5.15
N ALA A 103 2.24 -3.58 -5.79
CA ALA A 103 2.47 -3.58 -7.24
C ALA A 103 1.23 -3.96 -8.10
N ASP A 104 0.18 -4.48 -7.47
CA ASP A 104 -1.09 -4.89 -8.08
C ASP A 104 -2.28 -4.02 -7.59
N THR A 105 -2.00 -2.81 -7.12
CA THR A 105 -3.00 -1.95 -6.49
C THR A 105 -3.20 -0.64 -7.26
N ILE A 106 -4.45 -0.39 -7.65
CA ILE A 106 -4.89 0.85 -8.31
C ILE A 106 -5.39 1.83 -7.25
N VAL A 107 -4.83 3.03 -7.24
CA VAL A 107 -5.13 4.08 -6.26
C VAL A 107 -5.99 5.16 -6.91
N PRO A 108 -7.29 5.30 -6.60
CA PRO A 108 -8.10 6.41 -7.10
C PRO A 108 -7.54 7.77 -6.65
N GLU A 109 -7.62 8.78 -7.52
CA GLU A 109 -7.16 10.14 -7.19
C GLU A 109 -7.77 10.67 -5.88
N LYS A 110 -9.06 10.40 -5.65
CA LYS A 110 -9.74 10.78 -4.39
C LYS A 110 -9.12 10.15 -3.15
N THR A 111 -8.56 8.95 -3.28
CA THR A 111 -7.86 8.25 -2.20
C THR A 111 -6.54 8.96 -1.89
N LEU A 112 -5.74 9.24 -2.92
CA LEU A 112 -4.48 9.99 -2.76
C LEU A 112 -4.74 11.36 -2.13
N VAL A 113 -5.66 12.14 -2.71
CA VAL A 113 -6.04 13.47 -2.18
C VAL A 113 -6.51 13.39 -0.72
N GLY A 114 -7.29 12.36 -0.37
CA GLY A 114 -7.74 12.15 1.01
C GLY A 114 -6.59 11.86 1.97
N SER A 115 -5.59 11.09 1.55
CA SER A 115 -4.38 10.77 2.32
C SER A 115 -3.52 12.01 2.53
N LEU A 116 -3.29 12.78 1.47
CA LEU A 116 -2.50 14.02 1.53
C LEU A 116 -3.18 15.08 2.41
N LYS A 117 -4.51 15.21 2.34
CA LYS A 117 -5.28 16.05 3.26
C LYS A 117 -5.14 15.61 4.72
N ALA A 118 -5.16 14.30 4.97
CA ALA A 118 -4.96 13.79 6.33
C ALA A 118 -3.59 14.19 6.87
N LEU A 119 -2.51 14.01 6.08
CA LEU A 119 -1.15 14.39 6.45
C LEU A 119 -1.01 15.89 6.66
N SER A 120 -1.54 16.73 5.75
CA SER A 120 -1.52 18.20 5.89
C SER A 120 -2.31 18.69 7.12
N GLN A 121 -3.28 17.91 7.60
CA GLN A 121 -4.05 18.16 8.82
C GLN A 121 -3.44 17.55 10.08
N GLY A 122 -2.17 17.14 10.01
CA GLY A 122 -1.39 16.65 11.14
C GLY A 122 -1.58 15.16 11.46
N ALA A 123 -2.14 14.37 10.55
CA ALA A 123 -2.07 12.93 10.72
C ALA A 123 -0.62 12.45 10.60
N VAL A 124 -0.21 11.51 11.45
CA VAL A 124 1.11 10.88 11.38
C VAL A 124 1.15 9.78 10.33
N GLY A 125 -0.01 9.24 9.98
CA GLY A 125 -0.17 8.23 8.94
C GLY A 125 -1.59 7.70 8.86
N GLY A 126 -1.76 6.68 8.03
CA GLY A 126 -3.06 6.06 7.78
C GLY A 126 -3.04 5.05 6.65
N GLY A 127 -4.22 4.77 6.13
CA GLY A 127 -4.45 3.90 4.98
C GLY A 127 -5.78 4.19 4.31
N ALA A 128 -6.22 3.31 3.45
CA ALA A 128 -7.52 3.42 2.79
C ALA A 128 -8.34 2.13 2.96
N PHE A 129 -9.64 2.24 2.69
CA PHE A 129 -10.50 1.07 2.51
C PHE A 129 -10.05 0.29 1.27
N VAL A 130 -10.34 -1.01 1.24
CA VAL A 130 -9.92 -1.90 0.15
C VAL A 130 -11.13 -2.45 -0.58
N SER A 131 -11.05 -2.44 -1.91
CA SER A 131 -11.95 -3.14 -2.82
C SER A 131 -11.14 -4.12 -3.66
N LEU A 132 -11.76 -5.19 -4.13
CA LEU A 132 -11.14 -6.15 -5.03
C LEU A 132 -11.51 -5.86 -6.49
N ASP A 133 -10.60 -6.15 -7.42
CA ASP A 133 -10.74 -5.85 -8.85
C ASP A 133 -11.74 -6.72 -9.61
N GLY A 134 -12.27 -7.79 -9.01
CA GLY A 134 -13.22 -8.68 -9.66
C GLY A 134 -14.06 -9.52 -8.72
N ILE A 135 -15.23 -9.95 -9.22
CA ILE A 135 -16.18 -10.81 -8.50
C ILE A 135 -16.02 -12.29 -8.88
N GLN A 136 -15.34 -12.59 -9.96
CA GLN A 136 -15.19 -13.94 -10.53
C GLN A 136 -13.80 -14.51 -10.26
N PRO A 137 -13.66 -15.73 -9.85
CA PRO A 137 -14.61 -16.80 -9.46
C PRO A 137 -14.65 -17.07 -7.94
N ILE A 138 -14.41 -16.06 -7.07
CA ILE A 138 -14.26 -16.24 -5.61
C ILE A 138 -15.55 -16.78 -4.96
N GLY A 139 -16.68 -16.68 -5.65
CA GLY A 139 -18.00 -17.03 -5.10
C GLY A 139 -18.53 -15.97 -4.11
N TRP A 140 -19.84 -15.72 -4.17
CA TRP A 140 -20.53 -14.70 -3.38
C TRP A 140 -20.29 -14.81 -1.87
N PHE A 141 -20.14 -16.05 -1.36
CA PHE A 141 -19.91 -16.29 0.06
C PHE A 141 -18.54 -15.82 0.54
N LYS A 142 -17.48 -16.17 -0.19
CA LYS A 142 -16.10 -15.75 0.16
C LYS A 142 -15.96 -14.23 0.05
N MET A 143 -16.58 -13.63 -0.97
CA MET A 143 -16.59 -12.19 -1.17
C MET A 143 -17.33 -11.48 -0.01
N GLY A 144 -18.51 -11.94 0.35
CA GLY A 144 -19.28 -11.39 1.47
C GLY A 144 -18.50 -11.50 2.79
N LEU A 145 -17.83 -12.63 3.03
CA LEU A 145 -16.99 -12.82 4.20
C LEU A 145 -15.81 -11.85 4.19
N PHE A 146 -15.11 -11.70 3.06
CA PHE A 146 -13.99 -10.74 2.93
C PHE A 146 -14.43 -9.32 3.26
N TYR A 147 -15.53 -8.84 2.66
CA TYR A 147 -16.02 -7.48 2.94
C TYR A 147 -16.48 -7.30 4.38
N ALA A 148 -17.18 -8.30 4.96
CA ALA A 148 -17.61 -8.23 6.36
C ALA A 148 -16.42 -8.12 7.30
N VAL A 149 -15.37 -8.94 7.06
CA VAL A 149 -14.13 -8.92 7.84
C VAL A 149 -13.37 -7.63 7.65
N SER A 150 -13.17 -7.22 6.39
CA SER A 150 -12.49 -5.97 6.05
C SER A 150 -13.18 -4.78 6.71
N LEU A 151 -14.51 -4.75 6.70
CA LEU A 151 -15.31 -3.71 7.36
C LEU A 151 -15.12 -3.71 8.88
N ILE A 152 -15.15 -4.89 9.52
CA ILE A 152 -14.91 -5.03 10.96
C ILE A 152 -13.49 -4.54 11.31
N TRP A 153 -12.47 -4.98 10.57
CA TRP A 153 -11.09 -4.59 10.79
C TRP A 153 -10.88 -3.08 10.66
N GLN A 154 -11.43 -2.49 9.60
CA GLN A 154 -11.25 -1.07 9.33
C GLN A 154 -12.10 -0.19 10.22
N THR A 155 -13.29 -0.64 10.64
CA THR A 155 -14.20 0.15 11.49
C THR A 155 -13.81 0.07 12.97
N PHE A 156 -13.58 -1.13 13.49
CA PHE A 156 -13.27 -1.33 14.91
C PHE A 156 -11.77 -1.27 15.21
N GLY A 157 -10.94 -1.94 14.40
CA GLY A 157 -9.49 -1.91 14.56
C GLY A 157 -8.86 -0.61 14.06
N ARG A 158 -9.46 0.02 13.07
CA ARG A 158 -8.92 1.20 12.36
C ARG A 158 -7.49 0.95 11.88
N TRP A 159 -7.21 -0.26 11.40
CA TRP A 159 -5.91 -0.65 10.84
C TRP A 159 -5.89 -0.43 9.33
N ALA A 160 -4.75 -0.02 8.81
CA ALA A 160 -4.54 0.04 7.37
C ALA A 160 -4.36 -1.37 6.81
N ALA A 161 -4.73 -1.56 5.56
CA ALA A 161 -4.38 -2.75 4.80
C ALA A 161 -3.00 -2.53 4.14
N GLY A 162 -2.19 -3.59 4.08
CA GLY A 162 -0.82 -3.53 3.56
C GLY A 162 -0.72 -3.02 2.12
N CYS A 163 -1.75 -3.26 1.30
CA CYS A 163 -1.76 -2.82 -0.11
C CYS A 163 -1.78 -1.29 -0.30
N TYR A 164 -2.15 -0.52 0.74
CA TYR A 164 -2.11 0.94 0.71
C TYR A 164 -1.96 1.54 2.10
N MET A 165 -0.83 2.17 2.36
CA MET A 165 -0.55 2.91 3.59
C MET A 165 0.13 4.23 3.27
N PHE A 166 -0.02 5.21 4.16
CA PHE A 166 0.72 6.46 4.08
C PHE A 166 1.19 6.91 5.45
N CYS A 167 2.34 7.57 5.53
CA CYS A 167 2.84 8.14 6.77
C CYS A 167 3.79 9.31 6.52
N ARG A 168 4.07 10.04 7.58
CA ARG A 168 5.18 10.99 7.62
C ARG A 168 6.48 10.21 7.79
N LYS A 169 7.54 10.67 7.11
CA LYS A 169 8.86 10.04 7.17
C LYS A 169 9.45 10.07 8.59
N ASP A 170 9.29 11.18 9.32
CA ASP A 170 9.74 11.28 10.72
C ASP A 170 9.03 10.28 11.64
N ALA A 171 7.74 10.02 11.43
CA ALA A 171 6.98 9.01 12.17
C ALA A 171 7.43 7.59 11.81
N PHE A 172 7.76 7.34 10.54
CA PHE A 172 8.32 6.07 10.08
C PHE A 172 9.69 5.82 10.73
N GLU A 173 10.58 6.79 10.69
CA GLU A 173 11.94 6.71 11.24
C GLU A 173 11.94 6.55 12.75
N PHE A 174 11.01 7.20 13.47
CA PHE A 174 10.89 7.12 14.93
C PHE A 174 10.72 5.68 15.44
N PHE A 175 9.96 4.84 14.72
CA PHE A 175 9.77 3.43 15.08
C PHE A 175 10.74 2.49 14.38
N GLY A 176 11.55 2.98 13.44
CA GLY A 176 12.44 2.16 12.62
C GLY A 176 11.73 1.41 11.49
N GLY A 177 10.50 1.83 11.15
CA GLY A 177 9.71 1.25 10.07
C GLY A 177 8.85 0.05 10.47
N PHE A 178 8.64 -0.85 9.52
CA PHE A 178 7.97 -2.14 9.75
C PHE A 178 8.89 -3.08 10.52
N ASP A 179 8.34 -3.80 11.51
CA ASP A 179 9.11 -4.82 12.25
C ASP A 179 9.33 -6.05 11.34
N GLU A 180 10.57 -6.25 10.93
CA GLU A 180 10.99 -7.31 10.00
C GLU A 180 10.93 -8.72 10.61
N GLN A 181 10.67 -8.85 11.90
CA GLN A 181 10.46 -10.14 12.55
C GLN A 181 9.08 -10.73 12.23
N TYR A 182 8.16 -9.88 11.67
CA TYR A 182 6.85 -10.35 11.26
C TYR A 182 6.86 -10.79 9.80
N PHE A 183 6.38 -12.00 9.55
CA PHE A 183 6.15 -12.51 8.20
C PHE A 183 4.74 -12.22 7.69
N ALA A 184 3.83 -11.80 8.56
CA ALA A 184 2.49 -11.35 8.22
C ALA A 184 1.97 -10.41 9.30
N ALA A 185 1.04 -9.52 8.92
CA ALA A 185 0.43 -8.50 9.78
C ALA A 185 1.42 -7.41 10.27
N GLU A 186 2.55 -7.23 9.58
CA GLU A 186 3.49 -6.14 9.81
C GLU A 186 2.81 -4.77 9.68
N GLU A 187 1.86 -4.63 8.75
CA GLU A 187 1.07 -3.43 8.54
C GLU A 187 0.14 -3.11 9.71
N LEU A 188 -0.39 -4.16 10.37
CA LEU A 188 -1.22 -4.01 11.56
C LEU A 188 -0.39 -3.44 12.70
N MET A 189 0.80 -4.02 12.95
CA MET A 189 1.70 -3.56 13.99
C MET A 189 2.16 -2.13 13.71
N PHE A 190 2.53 -1.83 12.48
CA PHE A 190 2.89 -0.47 12.08
C PHE A 190 1.73 0.53 12.28
N SER A 191 0.49 0.11 11.97
CA SER A 191 -0.70 0.93 12.26
C SER A 191 -0.89 1.20 13.76
N VAL A 192 -0.59 0.21 14.63
CA VAL A 192 -0.64 0.37 16.09
C VAL A 192 0.42 1.36 16.57
N GLU A 193 1.65 1.26 16.07
CA GLU A 193 2.73 2.18 16.42
C GLU A 193 2.42 3.61 15.98
N LEU A 194 1.97 3.82 14.74
CA LEU A 194 1.58 5.15 14.26
C LEU A 194 0.46 5.77 15.12
N LYS A 195 -0.52 4.98 15.58
CA LYS A 195 -1.57 5.47 16.49
C LYS A 195 -1.07 5.92 17.84
N ARG A 196 0.05 5.38 18.31
CA ARG A 196 0.70 5.82 19.57
C ARG A 196 1.35 7.19 19.42
N LEU A 197 1.83 7.53 18.21
CA LEU A 197 2.43 8.83 17.93
C LEU A 197 1.40 9.94 17.74
N GLY A 198 0.24 9.64 17.18
CA GLY A 198 -0.72 10.68 16.91
C GLY A 198 -1.94 10.26 16.09
N LYS A 199 -2.50 11.25 15.39
CA LYS A 199 -3.71 11.06 14.58
C LYS A 199 -3.44 10.09 13.42
N PHE A 200 -4.17 8.96 13.40
CA PHE A 200 -4.17 7.97 12.33
C PHE A 200 -5.49 8.03 11.58
N GLN A 201 -5.44 8.10 10.25
CA GLN A 201 -6.63 8.33 9.42
C GLN A 201 -6.83 7.23 8.38
N LEU A 202 -8.01 6.60 8.36
CA LEU A 202 -8.44 5.78 7.23
C LEU A 202 -9.26 6.63 6.26
N VAL A 203 -8.82 6.65 5.00
CA VAL A 203 -9.51 7.34 3.91
C VAL A 203 -10.67 6.49 3.41
N ARG A 204 -11.85 7.10 3.28
CA ARG A 204 -13.10 6.40 2.92
C ARG A 204 -13.18 5.94 1.46
N TYR A 205 -12.37 6.53 0.59
CA TYR A 205 -12.30 6.12 -0.82
C TYR A 205 -11.41 4.89 -0.93
N PRO A 206 -11.94 3.73 -1.40
CA PRO A 206 -11.16 2.51 -1.42
C PRO A 206 -10.10 2.53 -2.52
N VAL A 207 -8.98 1.84 -2.27
CA VAL A 207 -8.08 1.36 -3.31
C VAL A 207 -8.63 0.07 -3.89
N VAL A 208 -8.22 -0.26 -5.13
CA VAL A 208 -8.60 -1.51 -5.79
C VAL A 208 -7.36 -2.39 -5.93
N THR A 209 -7.34 -3.52 -5.26
CA THR A 209 -6.23 -4.49 -5.31
C THR A 209 -6.65 -5.78 -5.99
N SER A 210 -5.68 -6.52 -6.51
CA SER A 210 -5.94 -7.78 -7.21
C SER A 210 -6.56 -8.82 -6.28
N SER A 211 -7.59 -9.48 -6.77
CA SER A 211 -8.26 -10.57 -6.08
C SER A 211 -7.51 -11.91 -6.20
N ARG A 212 -6.40 -11.98 -6.97
CA ARG A 212 -5.67 -13.22 -7.31
C ARG A 212 -5.32 -14.08 -6.10
N LYS A 213 -4.84 -13.48 -5.02
CA LYS A 213 -4.47 -14.22 -3.79
C LYS A 213 -5.66 -14.90 -3.12
N PHE A 214 -6.86 -14.36 -3.29
CA PHE A 214 -8.07 -14.93 -2.69
C PHE A 214 -8.60 -16.16 -3.43
N TYR A 215 -8.20 -16.39 -4.67
CA TYR A 215 -8.60 -17.59 -5.43
C TYR A 215 -8.06 -18.85 -4.78
N ASN A 216 -6.83 -18.81 -4.32
CA ASN A 216 -6.12 -19.95 -3.78
C ASN A 216 -6.49 -20.26 -2.32
N TYR A 217 -7.12 -19.32 -1.60
CA TYR A 217 -7.48 -19.53 -0.20
C TYR A 217 -8.78 -20.32 -0.04
N SER A 218 -8.73 -21.36 0.80
CA SER A 218 -9.94 -22.04 1.28
C SER A 218 -10.72 -21.13 2.25
N ALA A 219 -12.04 -21.41 2.40
CA ALA A 219 -12.86 -20.67 3.37
C ALA A 219 -12.30 -20.74 4.81
N GLY A 220 -11.66 -21.86 5.18
CA GLY A 220 -11.01 -22.02 6.49
C GLY A 220 -9.77 -21.14 6.65
N GLN A 221 -9.00 -20.92 5.59
CA GLN A 221 -7.86 -20.00 5.58
C GLN A 221 -8.33 -18.55 5.71
N LEU A 222 -9.36 -18.16 4.96
CA LEU A 222 -10.00 -16.83 5.11
C LEU A 222 -10.51 -16.61 6.53
N LEU A 223 -11.15 -17.61 7.15
CA LEU A 223 -11.60 -17.53 8.53
C LEU A 223 -10.43 -17.38 9.52
N ARG A 224 -9.27 -18.00 9.26
CA ARG A 224 -8.06 -17.77 10.04
C ARG A 224 -7.61 -16.32 9.98
N PHE A 225 -7.64 -15.66 8.82
CA PHE A 225 -7.34 -14.23 8.72
C PHE A 225 -8.28 -13.36 9.55
N VAL A 226 -9.56 -13.75 9.66
CA VAL A 226 -10.56 -13.06 10.50
C VAL A 226 -10.23 -13.17 11.97
N THR A 227 -9.83 -14.36 12.40
CA THR A 227 -9.55 -14.64 13.83
C THR A 227 -8.13 -14.22 14.24
N LEU A 228 -7.28 -13.87 13.26
CA LEU A 228 -5.90 -13.47 13.47
C LEU A 228 -5.74 -12.37 14.54
N PRO A 229 -6.44 -11.22 14.46
CA PRO A 229 -6.32 -10.17 15.47
C PRO A 229 -6.80 -10.59 16.84
N LEU A 230 -7.83 -11.44 16.91
CA LEU A 230 -8.33 -11.97 18.18
C LEU A 230 -7.28 -12.88 18.86
N THR A 231 -6.61 -13.69 18.06
CA THR A 231 -5.53 -14.57 18.59
C THR A 231 -4.25 -13.80 18.91
N MET A 232 -4.00 -12.67 18.22
CA MET A 232 -2.87 -11.79 18.51
C MET A 232 -3.02 -11.06 19.85
N THR A 233 -4.26 -10.68 20.21
CA THR A 233 -4.54 -10.06 21.53
C THR A 233 -4.53 -11.09 22.67
N LEU A 234 -4.79 -12.36 22.38
CA LEU A 234 -4.91 -13.43 23.40
C LEU A 234 -3.63 -14.26 23.58
N LYS A 235 -2.71 -14.28 22.63
CA LYS A 235 -1.44 -15.02 22.71
C LYS A 235 -0.29 -14.04 22.49
N ASN A 236 0.44 -13.75 23.54
CA ASN A 236 1.61 -12.87 23.61
C ASN A 236 2.58 -12.95 22.41
N GLY A 237 2.19 -12.42 21.26
CA GLY A 237 3.11 -12.21 20.18
C GLY A 237 2.53 -12.52 18.80
N PRO A 238 2.90 -11.69 17.81
CA PRO A 238 2.57 -11.84 16.42
C PRO A 238 3.41 -12.95 15.77
N PHE A 239 3.02 -13.31 14.55
CA PHE A 239 3.65 -14.34 13.73
C PHE A 239 5.13 -14.07 13.44
N ARG A 240 5.99 -14.50 14.36
CA ARG A 240 7.45 -14.47 14.25
C ARG A 240 8.04 -15.73 13.62
N SER A 241 7.20 -16.67 13.17
CA SER A 241 7.66 -17.86 12.46
C SER A 241 6.88 -18.07 11.17
N ARG A 242 7.55 -18.57 10.15
CA ARG A 242 6.91 -19.00 8.89
C ARG A 242 5.95 -20.17 9.07
N PHE A 243 6.02 -20.89 10.20
CA PHE A 243 5.23 -22.09 10.44
C PHE A 243 3.74 -21.76 10.47
N GLY A 244 2.99 -22.30 9.53
CA GLY A 244 1.55 -22.04 9.34
C GLY A 244 1.22 -20.80 8.50
N LEU A 245 2.23 -20.05 8.02
CA LEU A 245 2.11 -18.95 7.06
C LEU A 245 2.64 -19.34 5.67
N GLU A 246 3.12 -20.57 5.51
CA GLU A 246 3.70 -21.12 4.27
C GLU A 246 2.78 -20.86 3.08
N LEU A 247 1.47 -21.02 3.27
CA LEU A 247 0.45 -20.74 2.27
C LEU A 247 0.35 -19.28 1.81
N LEU A 248 0.83 -18.33 2.59
CA LEU A 248 0.91 -16.90 2.19
C LEU A 248 2.12 -16.61 1.31
N TYR A 249 3.09 -17.55 1.31
CA TYR A 249 4.39 -17.38 0.68
C TYR A 249 4.71 -18.45 -0.39
N GLU A 250 3.95 -19.58 -0.46
CA GLU A 250 4.28 -20.69 -1.35
C GLU A 250 3.80 -20.51 -2.80
N ASP A 251 2.76 -19.74 -3.07
CA ASP A 251 2.18 -19.62 -4.42
C ASP A 251 2.80 -18.51 -5.29
N ASP A 252 3.68 -17.66 -4.77
CA ASP A 252 4.21 -16.52 -5.53
C ASP A 252 5.71 -16.23 -5.29
N ARG A 253 6.49 -17.17 -4.65
CA ARG A 253 7.91 -16.92 -4.38
C ARG A 253 8.82 -18.09 -4.67
#